data_721ef46e7d417b5f5eb927432ec4e0d4
#
_entry.id   721ef46e7d417b5f5eb927432ec4e0d4
#
_cell.length_a   1.000
_cell.length_b   1.000
_cell.length_c   1.000
_cell.angle_alpha   90.00
_cell.angle_beta   90.00
_cell.angle_gamma   90.00
#
_symmetry.space_group_name_H-M   'P 1'
#
loop_
_entity.id
_entity.type
_entity.pdbx_description
1 polymer ?
#
loop_
_entity_poly.entity_id
_entity_poly.type
_entity_poly.pdbx_seq_one_letter_code
_entity_poly.pdbx_strand_id
1 'polypeptide(L)'
;LVWFGFRSIRPLLPEMVAVGSGSLPAFAVTYWVFGEIHLMTLVFGASLIGVCVDFSFYFMAMQSQHRQIDGFTVLKPLLPSLFVGLMTTLLAYVVLSFTPFPGFKQIAVFSMVGLSAAWVTSILLLPRLPALNAEPAICTLGFIGKARSYVQSRNRLRYGMIALIVLVTGSSLTFLKSNDDIRNLQSMDATLKQEDQYIRSRFMQQQSSEYFVVQGRTPAELEQREQQLLAKLAPLQQAGKLDAVQALGQWIPSLEQQKHNITMLQAIPQPALVKYAQALQLNTADVLNWQAHLKDQPLLTEAVFKDHPLHFLQMSPTQRLVMLQNVHDVKAIQQLEDADVQLLRPVHQLSELFKQHRVQAQWLLLSALLMLAVGLGALYGKKSILPLVLPVSMALMTTFAIQAWLGVE
;
A
#
# COMPACT_ATOMS: atom_id res chain seq x y z
N LEU A 1 -30.95 -6.53 3.26
CA LEU A 1 -31.44 -5.25 3.80
C LEU A 1 -32.70 -4.78 3.06
N VAL A 2 -32.67 -4.63 1.71
CA VAL A 2 -33.80 -4.17 0.89
C VAL A 2 -35.05 -5.02 1.12
N TRP A 3 -34.89 -6.35 1.07
CA TRP A 3 -35.99 -7.28 1.33
C TRP A 3 -36.58 -7.14 2.75
N PHE A 4 -35.74 -6.92 3.75
CA PHE A 4 -36.18 -6.65 5.12
C PHE A 4 -36.89 -5.30 5.25
N GLY A 5 -36.44 -4.26 4.52
CA GLY A 5 -37.02 -2.91 4.57
C GLY A 5 -38.33 -2.78 3.81
N PHE A 6 -38.42 -3.37 2.62
CA PHE A 6 -39.55 -3.18 1.70
C PHE A 6 -40.37 -4.45 1.45
N ARG A 7 -39.97 -5.61 2.00
CA ARG A 7 -40.56 -6.93 1.74
C ARG A 7 -40.79 -7.22 0.23
N SER A 8 -40.00 -6.59 -0.62
CA SER A 8 -40.07 -6.69 -2.07
C SER A 8 -38.68 -6.59 -2.66
N ILE A 9 -38.45 -7.29 -3.77
CA ILE A 9 -37.21 -7.20 -4.57
C ILE A 9 -37.31 -6.08 -5.63
N ARG A 10 -38.50 -5.58 -5.90
CA ARG A 10 -38.74 -4.55 -6.94
C ARG A 10 -37.89 -3.27 -6.74
N PRO A 11 -37.61 -2.78 -5.49
CA PRO A 11 -36.73 -1.63 -5.29
C PRO A 11 -35.30 -1.82 -5.79
N LEU A 12 -34.84 -3.07 -5.95
CA LEU A 12 -33.47 -3.34 -6.46
C LEU A 12 -33.25 -2.94 -7.91
N LEU A 13 -34.29 -3.02 -8.75
CA LEU A 13 -34.17 -2.67 -10.18
C LEU A 13 -33.72 -1.24 -10.41
N PRO A 14 -34.40 -0.19 -9.87
CA PRO A 14 -33.95 1.20 -10.04
C PRO A 14 -32.57 1.44 -9.42
N GLU A 15 -32.21 0.73 -8.39
CA GLU A 15 -30.87 0.82 -7.77
C GLU A 15 -29.80 0.26 -8.69
N MET A 16 -30.03 -0.91 -9.26
CA MET A 16 -29.09 -1.50 -10.26
C MET A 16 -28.89 -0.56 -11.45
N VAL A 17 -29.97 0.10 -11.91
CA VAL A 17 -29.87 1.09 -12.99
C VAL A 17 -29.08 2.32 -12.55
N ALA A 18 -29.32 2.84 -11.35
CA ALA A 18 -28.58 3.99 -10.82
C ALA A 18 -27.07 3.66 -10.65
N VAL A 19 -26.75 2.49 -10.10
CA VAL A 19 -25.38 2.01 -9.97
C VAL A 19 -24.71 1.80 -11.32
N GLY A 20 -25.39 1.13 -12.26
CA GLY A 20 -24.87 0.90 -13.61
C GLY A 20 -24.63 2.19 -14.36
N SER A 21 -25.57 3.14 -14.30
CA SER A 21 -25.44 4.45 -14.92
C SER A 21 -24.36 5.33 -14.28
N GLY A 22 -24.03 5.10 -13.02
CA GLY A 22 -22.90 5.74 -12.37
C GLY A 22 -21.57 5.10 -12.74
N SER A 23 -21.51 3.77 -12.75
CA SER A 23 -20.26 3.02 -12.97
C SER A 23 -19.73 3.19 -14.40
N LEU A 24 -20.60 3.10 -15.43
CA LEU A 24 -20.17 3.19 -16.83
C LEU A 24 -19.44 4.50 -17.16
N PRO A 25 -20.00 5.71 -16.88
CA PRO A 25 -19.28 6.95 -17.09
C PRO A 25 -18.02 7.08 -16.23
N ALA A 26 -18.06 6.55 -14.98
CA ALA A 26 -16.90 6.55 -14.12
C ALA A 26 -15.72 5.79 -14.74
N PHE A 27 -15.96 4.59 -15.28
CA PHE A 27 -14.95 3.83 -16.01
C PHE A 27 -14.45 4.59 -17.24
N ALA A 28 -15.36 5.09 -18.06
CA ALA A 28 -15.02 5.78 -19.31
C ALA A 28 -14.15 7.02 -19.05
N VAL A 29 -14.56 7.89 -18.13
CA VAL A 29 -13.83 9.13 -17.81
C VAL A 29 -12.51 8.83 -17.14
N THR A 30 -12.45 7.87 -16.19
CA THR A 30 -11.19 7.51 -15.54
C THR A 30 -10.19 6.96 -16.55
N TYR A 31 -10.61 6.07 -17.43
CA TYR A 31 -9.75 5.56 -18.49
C TYR A 31 -9.29 6.67 -19.45
N TRP A 32 -10.19 7.58 -19.83
CA TRP A 32 -9.85 8.71 -20.71
C TRP A 32 -8.83 9.67 -20.09
N VAL A 33 -8.92 9.93 -18.77
CA VAL A 33 -8.04 10.85 -18.06
C VAL A 33 -6.66 10.25 -17.75
N PHE A 34 -6.62 8.97 -17.37
CA PHE A 34 -5.39 8.34 -16.86
C PHE A 34 -4.78 7.30 -17.83
N GLY A 35 -5.50 6.87 -18.86
CA GLY A 35 -5.04 5.85 -19.81
C GLY A 35 -5.08 4.42 -19.31
N GLU A 36 -5.17 4.23 -18.00
CA GLU A 36 -5.21 2.94 -17.31
C GLU A 36 -6.10 3.01 -16.06
N ILE A 37 -6.54 1.86 -15.57
CA ILE A 37 -7.34 1.78 -14.34
C ILE A 37 -6.64 0.83 -13.37
N HIS A 38 -6.21 1.35 -12.24
CA HIS A 38 -5.60 0.54 -11.18
C HIS A 38 -6.63 -0.37 -10.50
N LEU A 39 -6.22 -1.58 -10.12
CA LEU A 39 -7.05 -2.53 -9.40
C LEU A 39 -7.67 -1.92 -8.12
N MET A 40 -6.92 -1.08 -7.42
CA MET A 40 -7.41 -0.34 -6.24
C MET A 40 -8.63 0.52 -6.57
N THR A 41 -8.66 1.17 -7.75
CA THR A 41 -9.81 1.98 -8.19
C THR A 41 -11.05 1.11 -8.40
N LEU A 42 -10.90 -0.13 -8.88
CA LEU A 42 -12.00 -1.09 -9.00
C LEU A 42 -12.55 -1.50 -7.62
N VAL A 43 -11.67 -1.85 -6.70
CA VAL A 43 -12.05 -2.30 -5.34
C VAL A 43 -12.77 -1.17 -4.58
N PHE A 44 -12.18 0.03 -4.55
CA PHE A 44 -12.79 1.17 -3.87
C PHE A 44 -13.98 1.75 -4.62
N GLY A 45 -13.98 1.66 -5.97
CA GLY A 45 -15.12 2.05 -6.79
C GLY A 45 -16.36 1.20 -6.51
N ALA A 46 -16.19 -0.09 -6.17
CA ALA A 46 -17.28 -0.93 -5.72
C ALA A 46 -17.92 -0.42 -4.42
N SER A 47 -17.16 0.20 -3.52
CA SER A 47 -17.70 0.82 -2.31
C SER A 47 -18.58 2.04 -2.57
N LEU A 48 -18.36 2.72 -3.70
CA LEU A 48 -19.17 3.84 -4.18
C LEU A 48 -20.62 3.39 -4.46
N ILE A 49 -20.82 2.13 -4.85
CA ILE A 49 -22.14 1.53 -5.08
C ILE A 49 -23.05 1.75 -3.86
N GLY A 50 -22.51 1.55 -2.64
CA GLY A 50 -23.27 1.76 -1.41
C GLY A 50 -23.78 3.20 -1.25
N VAL A 51 -22.95 4.19 -1.63
CA VAL A 51 -23.34 5.61 -1.53
C VAL A 51 -24.37 6.01 -2.60
N CYS A 52 -24.28 5.45 -3.81
CA CYS A 52 -25.27 5.69 -4.86
C CYS A 52 -26.68 5.18 -4.48
N VAL A 53 -26.72 4.07 -3.76
CA VAL A 53 -27.94 3.41 -3.31
C VAL A 53 -28.70 4.28 -2.31
N ASP A 54 -28.02 5.07 -1.48
CA ASP A 54 -28.64 5.91 -0.46
C ASP A 54 -29.62 6.93 -1.07
N PHE A 55 -29.33 7.51 -2.22
CA PHE A 55 -30.23 8.45 -2.89
C PHE A 55 -31.55 7.80 -3.31
N SER A 56 -31.45 6.60 -3.87
CA SER A 56 -32.61 5.82 -4.31
C SER A 56 -33.46 5.37 -3.11
N PHE A 57 -32.84 4.89 -2.08
CA PHE A 57 -33.54 4.46 -0.85
C PHE A 57 -34.27 5.59 -0.18
N TYR A 58 -33.65 6.76 -0.05
CA TYR A 58 -34.28 7.91 0.58
C TYR A 58 -35.54 8.35 -0.19
N PHE A 59 -35.45 8.41 -1.54
CA PHE A 59 -36.60 8.69 -2.38
C PHE A 59 -37.70 7.64 -2.22
N MET A 60 -37.37 6.34 -2.34
CA MET A 60 -38.34 5.25 -2.21
C MET A 60 -39.02 5.19 -0.85
N ALA A 61 -38.27 5.45 0.23
CA ALA A 61 -38.81 5.49 1.58
C ALA A 61 -39.86 6.61 1.72
N MET A 62 -39.61 7.78 1.12
CA MET A 62 -40.57 8.86 1.13
C MET A 62 -41.78 8.58 0.24
N GLN A 63 -41.56 8.03 -0.97
CA GLN A 63 -42.64 7.66 -1.87
C GLN A 63 -43.56 6.59 -1.28
N SER A 64 -42.99 5.63 -0.53
CA SER A 64 -43.81 4.58 0.13
C SER A 64 -44.75 5.14 1.19
N GLN A 65 -44.43 6.28 1.77
CA GLN A 65 -45.30 6.98 2.72
C GLN A 65 -46.40 7.83 2.03
N HIS A 66 -46.18 8.25 0.79
CA HIS A 66 -47.03 9.14 0.02
C HIS A 66 -47.49 8.49 -1.30
N ARG A 67 -48.07 7.30 -1.23
CA ARG A 67 -48.40 6.43 -2.38
C ARG A 67 -49.28 7.05 -3.45
N GLN A 68 -50.14 8.02 -3.08
CA GLN A 68 -51.09 8.69 -3.98
C GLN A 68 -50.54 9.95 -4.63
N ILE A 69 -49.32 10.37 -4.26
CA ILE A 69 -48.68 11.59 -4.75
C ILE A 69 -47.72 11.26 -5.89
N ASP A 70 -47.74 12.07 -6.93
CA ASP A 70 -46.80 11.95 -8.06
C ASP A 70 -45.36 12.01 -7.59
N GLY A 71 -44.52 11.15 -8.18
CA GLY A 71 -43.11 11.01 -7.78
C GLY A 71 -42.31 12.32 -7.85
N PHE A 72 -42.61 13.21 -8.81
CA PHE A 72 -41.98 14.52 -8.89
C PHE A 72 -42.35 15.44 -7.75
N THR A 73 -43.60 15.37 -7.28
CA THR A 73 -44.10 16.14 -6.13
C THR A 73 -43.42 15.68 -4.86
N VAL A 74 -43.16 14.37 -4.71
CA VAL A 74 -42.41 13.81 -3.58
C VAL A 74 -40.93 14.19 -3.64
N LEU A 75 -40.34 14.20 -4.84
CA LEU A 75 -38.92 14.52 -5.02
C LEU A 75 -38.58 15.99 -4.74
N LYS A 76 -39.46 16.92 -5.13
CA LYS A 76 -39.20 18.37 -5.03
C LYS A 76 -38.71 18.85 -3.66
N PRO A 77 -39.33 18.50 -2.53
CA PRO A 77 -38.83 18.88 -1.19
C PRO A 77 -37.55 18.16 -0.77
N LEU A 78 -37.19 17.03 -1.41
CA LEU A 78 -36.00 16.25 -1.09
C LEU A 78 -34.75 16.75 -1.84
N LEU A 79 -34.93 17.38 -3.01
CA LEU A 79 -33.84 17.83 -3.88
C LEU A 79 -32.77 18.63 -3.14
N PRO A 80 -33.07 19.65 -2.32
CA PRO A 80 -32.06 20.42 -1.62
C PRO A 80 -31.20 19.57 -0.69
N SER A 81 -31.82 18.63 0.04
CA SER A 81 -31.11 17.73 0.96
C SER A 81 -30.23 16.74 0.20
N LEU A 82 -30.73 16.15 -0.88
CA LEU A 82 -29.98 15.23 -1.74
C LEU A 82 -28.80 15.94 -2.42
N PHE A 83 -29.01 17.19 -2.88
CA PHE A 83 -27.96 18.00 -3.49
C PHE A 83 -26.86 18.36 -2.48
N VAL A 84 -27.21 18.77 -1.27
CA VAL A 84 -26.21 19.04 -0.22
C VAL A 84 -25.43 17.77 0.13
N GLY A 85 -26.10 16.61 0.22
CA GLY A 85 -25.46 15.32 0.41
C GLY A 85 -24.45 14.98 -0.68
N LEU A 86 -24.84 15.21 -1.96
CA LEU A 86 -23.92 15.04 -3.09
C LEU A 86 -22.73 16.00 -2.98
N MET A 87 -22.98 17.30 -2.77
CA MET A 87 -21.92 18.31 -2.73
C MET A 87 -20.92 18.05 -1.60
N THR A 88 -21.37 17.63 -0.42
CA THR A 88 -20.47 17.30 0.68
C THR A 88 -19.59 16.10 0.39
N THR A 89 -20.12 15.10 -0.32
CA THR A 89 -19.37 13.91 -0.73
C THR A 89 -18.38 14.25 -1.87
N LEU A 90 -18.82 15.02 -2.87
CA LEU A 90 -17.92 15.47 -3.93
C LEU A 90 -16.77 16.31 -3.39
N LEU A 91 -17.02 17.18 -2.40
CA LEU A 91 -15.99 17.98 -1.75
C LEU A 91 -14.91 17.10 -1.11
N ALA A 92 -15.30 16.00 -0.45
CA ALA A 92 -14.36 15.04 0.12
C ALA A 92 -13.48 14.39 -0.96
N TYR A 93 -14.06 14.02 -2.10
CA TYR A 93 -13.28 13.46 -3.22
C TYR A 93 -12.40 14.51 -3.91
N VAL A 94 -12.84 15.76 -4.01
CA VAL A 94 -11.98 16.86 -4.47
C VAL A 94 -10.75 16.99 -3.58
N VAL A 95 -10.92 16.99 -2.26
CA VAL A 95 -9.78 17.01 -1.33
C VAL A 95 -8.88 15.79 -1.53
N LEU A 96 -9.44 14.61 -1.73
CA LEU A 96 -8.69 13.38 -2.01
C LEU A 96 -7.88 13.47 -3.31
N SER A 97 -8.35 14.19 -4.33
CA SER A 97 -7.64 14.35 -5.61
C SER A 97 -6.33 15.12 -5.50
N PHE A 98 -6.11 15.88 -4.44
CA PHE A 98 -4.85 16.59 -4.17
C PHE A 98 -3.77 15.69 -3.55
N THR A 99 -4.08 14.43 -3.27
CA THR A 99 -3.09 13.47 -2.76
C THR A 99 -2.03 13.21 -3.84
N PRO A 100 -0.73 13.15 -3.51
CA PRO A 100 0.32 12.85 -4.48
C PRO A 100 0.25 11.43 -5.03
N PHE A 101 -0.43 10.50 -4.34
CA PHE A 101 -0.53 9.10 -4.75
C PHE A 101 -1.50 8.92 -5.94
N PRO A 102 -1.02 8.39 -7.09
CA PRO A 102 -1.82 8.31 -8.32
C PRO A 102 -3.12 7.52 -8.16
N GLY A 103 -3.10 6.41 -7.40
CA GLY A 103 -4.28 5.58 -7.14
C GLY A 103 -5.42 6.36 -6.46
N PHE A 104 -5.12 7.22 -5.49
CA PHE A 104 -6.14 8.04 -4.84
C PHE A 104 -6.73 9.10 -5.77
N LYS A 105 -5.94 9.66 -6.69
CA LYS A 105 -6.46 10.57 -7.73
C LYS A 105 -7.45 9.86 -8.65
N GLN A 106 -7.13 8.62 -9.07
CA GLN A 106 -8.05 7.82 -9.87
C GLN A 106 -9.34 7.48 -9.12
N ILE A 107 -9.23 7.07 -7.84
CA ILE A 107 -10.40 6.82 -6.99
C ILE A 107 -11.26 8.07 -6.87
N ALA A 108 -10.66 9.24 -6.67
CA ALA A 108 -11.39 10.51 -6.56
C ALA A 108 -12.16 10.84 -7.84
N VAL A 109 -11.52 10.79 -9.01
CA VAL A 109 -12.16 11.05 -10.30
C VAL A 109 -13.26 10.04 -10.58
N PHE A 110 -12.98 8.75 -10.41
CA PHE A 110 -13.97 7.68 -10.58
C PHE A 110 -15.21 7.91 -9.71
N SER A 111 -14.98 8.22 -8.43
CA SER A 111 -16.06 8.42 -7.46
C SER A 111 -16.86 9.69 -7.74
N MET A 112 -16.21 10.79 -8.10
CA MET A 112 -16.90 12.05 -8.44
C MET A 112 -17.81 11.88 -9.65
N VAL A 113 -17.31 11.27 -10.71
CA VAL A 113 -18.07 11.04 -11.93
C VAL A 113 -19.21 10.05 -11.70
N GLY A 114 -18.90 8.92 -11.07
CA GLY A 114 -19.87 7.86 -10.79
C GLY A 114 -21.03 8.34 -9.91
N LEU A 115 -20.70 9.03 -8.81
CA LEU A 115 -21.70 9.55 -7.89
C LEU A 115 -22.59 10.64 -8.54
N SER A 116 -21.99 11.54 -9.32
CA SER A 116 -22.74 12.58 -10.04
C SER A 116 -23.69 11.98 -11.07
N ALA A 117 -23.22 11.00 -11.85
CA ALA A 117 -24.03 10.33 -12.85
C ALA A 117 -25.17 9.51 -12.22
N ALA A 118 -24.88 8.78 -11.14
CA ALA A 118 -25.90 8.04 -10.40
C ALA A 118 -26.96 8.97 -9.79
N TRP A 119 -26.55 10.10 -9.23
CA TRP A 119 -27.45 11.11 -8.69
C TRP A 119 -28.37 11.70 -9.77
N VAL A 120 -27.82 12.10 -10.92
CA VAL A 120 -28.61 12.59 -12.05
C VAL A 120 -29.62 11.54 -12.50
N THR A 121 -29.18 10.28 -12.66
CA THR A 121 -30.06 9.18 -13.04
C THR A 121 -31.17 8.95 -12.01
N SER A 122 -30.84 9.00 -10.75
CA SER A 122 -31.83 8.83 -9.67
C SER A 122 -32.88 9.93 -9.71
N ILE A 123 -32.52 11.17 -9.92
CA ILE A 123 -33.48 12.30 -10.01
C ILE A 123 -34.37 12.21 -11.26
N LEU A 124 -33.79 11.80 -12.39
CA LEU A 124 -34.53 11.76 -13.65
C LEU A 124 -35.40 10.50 -13.79
N LEU A 125 -34.94 9.36 -13.30
CA LEU A 125 -35.58 8.06 -13.53
C LEU A 125 -36.54 7.68 -12.44
N LEU A 126 -36.15 7.84 -11.14
CA LEU A 126 -36.93 7.36 -10.00
C LEU A 126 -38.37 7.93 -9.94
N PRO A 127 -38.62 9.23 -10.20
CA PRO A 127 -39.97 9.78 -10.15
C PRO A 127 -40.89 9.23 -11.29
N ARG A 128 -40.30 8.72 -12.38
CA ARG A 128 -41.05 8.17 -13.53
C ARG A 128 -41.41 6.71 -13.36
N LEU A 129 -40.79 6.03 -12.39
CA LEU A 129 -41.11 4.64 -12.12
C LEU A 129 -42.47 4.56 -11.38
N PRO A 130 -43.33 3.56 -11.71
CA PRO A 130 -44.59 3.39 -11.02
C PRO A 130 -44.33 3.20 -9.53
N ALA A 131 -45.16 3.85 -8.71
CA ALA A 131 -45.07 3.74 -7.26
C ALA A 131 -44.99 2.26 -6.84
N LEU A 132 -43.90 1.90 -6.20
CA LEU A 132 -43.68 0.54 -5.76
C LEU A 132 -44.75 0.21 -4.72
N ASN A 133 -45.63 -0.77 -5.02
CA ASN A 133 -46.60 -1.30 -4.08
C ASN A 133 -45.89 -2.13 -2.97
N ALA A 134 -44.76 -1.64 -2.49
CA ALA A 134 -44.07 -2.24 -1.36
C ALA A 134 -44.75 -1.77 -0.07
N GLU A 135 -45.26 -2.69 0.69
CA GLU A 135 -45.74 -2.35 2.03
C GLU A 135 -44.55 -1.83 2.83
N PRO A 136 -44.66 -0.60 3.40
CA PRO A 136 -43.59 -0.11 4.25
C PRO A 136 -43.44 -1.10 5.40
N ALA A 137 -42.24 -1.64 5.56
CA ALA A 137 -41.96 -2.56 6.67
C ALA A 137 -41.90 -1.84 8.02
N ILE A 138 -42.81 -0.91 8.22
CA ILE A 138 -42.96 -0.14 9.46
C ILE A 138 -43.12 -1.08 10.66
N CYS A 139 -43.70 -2.27 10.45
CA CYS A 139 -43.91 -3.26 11.49
C CYS A 139 -42.61 -3.91 12.01
N THR A 140 -41.63 -4.13 11.17
CA THR A 140 -40.35 -4.71 11.56
C THR A 140 -39.38 -3.68 12.15
N LEU A 141 -39.53 -2.42 11.80
CA LEU A 141 -38.75 -1.30 12.34
C LEU A 141 -39.40 -0.64 13.59
N GLY A 142 -40.57 -1.11 14.01
CA GLY A 142 -41.25 -0.62 15.22
C GLY A 142 -40.39 -0.73 16.47
N PHE A 143 -39.49 -1.73 16.53
CA PHE A 143 -38.53 -1.84 17.62
C PHE A 143 -37.53 -0.67 17.60
N ILE A 144 -37.01 -0.28 16.43
CA ILE A 144 -36.10 0.84 16.29
C ILE A 144 -36.76 2.15 16.63
N GLY A 145 -38.02 2.33 16.23
CA GLY A 145 -38.85 3.49 16.63
C GLY A 145 -39.04 3.59 18.14
N LYS A 146 -39.36 2.46 18.79
CA LYS A 146 -39.48 2.40 20.27
C LYS A 146 -38.12 2.64 20.95
N ALA A 147 -37.05 2.05 20.47
CA ALA A 147 -35.69 2.28 21.00
C ALA A 147 -35.29 3.76 20.86
N ARG A 148 -35.56 4.37 19.70
CA ARG A 148 -35.29 5.79 19.45
C ARG A 148 -36.08 6.68 20.40
N SER A 149 -37.40 6.46 20.54
CA SER A 149 -38.23 7.25 21.43
C SER A 149 -37.83 7.10 22.92
N TYR A 150 -37.43 5.88 23.32
CA TYR A 150 -36.92 5.60 24.65
C TYR A 150 -35.60 6.34 24.94
N VAL A 151 -34.66 6.34 24.00
CA VAL A 151 -33.38 7.07 24.13
C VAL A 151 -33.61 8.59 24.08
N GLN A 152 -34.51 9.07 23.19
CA GLN A 152 -34.81 10.49 23.06
C GLN A 152 -35.53 11.06 24.31
N SER A 153 -36.40 10.27 24.99
CA SER A 153 -37.11 10.71 26.16
C SER A 153 -36.24 10.81 27.43
N ARG A 154 -35.07 10.16 27.44
CA ARG A 154 -34.15 10.11 28.60
C ARG A 154 -32.84 10.82 28.33
N ASN A 155 -32.71 12.09 28.62
CA ASN A 155 -31.49 12.87 28.45
C ASN A 155 -30.27 12.23 29.12
N ARG A 156 -30.40 11.64 30.31
CA ARG A 156 -29.29 10.96 31.01
C ARG A 156 -28.75 9.77 30.22
N LEU A 157 -29.65 8.99 29.59
CA LEU A 157 -29.26 7.83 28.80
C LEU A 157 -28.53 8.25 27.51
N ARG A 158 -29.01 9.32 26.86
CA ARG A 158 -28.36 9.89 25.66
C ARG A 158 -26.94 10.40 25.94
N TYR A 159 -26.81 11.21 27.02
CA TYR A 159 -25.47 11.70 27.40
C TYR A 159 -24.58 10.58 27.94
N GLY A 160 -25.13 9.57 28.62
CA GLY A 160 -24.41 8.39 29.05
C GLY A 160 -23.85 7.56 27.87
N MET A 161 -24.63 7.37 26.80
CA MET A 161 -24.19 6.68 25.60
C MET A 161 -23.08 7.46 24.87
N ILE A 162 -23.24 8.79 24.75
CA ILE A 162 -22.20 9.64 24.17
C ILE A 162 -20.90 9.56 24.99
N ALA A 163 -21.02 9.69 26.32
CA ALA A 163 -19.88 9.60 27.22
C ALA A 163 -19.20 8.22 27.15
N LEU A 164 -19.96 7.12 27.04
CA LEU A 164 -19.45 5.78 26.88
C LEU A 164 -18.65 5.63 25.56
N ILE A 165 -19.20 6.13 24.45
CA ILE A 165 -18.51 6.10 23.15
C ILE A 165 -17.21 6.90 23.23
N VAL A 166 -17.24 8.11 23.79
CA VAL A 166 -16.05 8.96 23.97
C VAL A 166 -15.01 8.27 24.87
N LEU A 167 -15.45 7.59 25.92
CA LEU A 167 -14.56 6.90 26.85
C LEU A 167 -13.91 5.67 26.19
N VAL A 168 -14.71 4.86 25.48
CA VAL A 168 -14.20 3.68 24.74
C VAL A 168 -13.24 4.12 23.63
N THR A 169 -13.56 5.17 22.87
CA THR A 169 -12.68 5.69 21.82
C THR A 169 -11.44 6.37 22.39
N GLY A 170 -11.57 7.08 23.51
CA GLY A 170 -10.42 7.68 24.21
C GLY A 170 -9.43 6.62 24.74
N SER A 171 -9.96 5.54 25.33
CA SER A 171 -9.10 4.44 25.80
C SER A 171 -8.40 3.69 24.66
N SER A 172 -9.02 3.58 23.50
CA SER A 172 -8.42 2.88 22.35
C SER A 172 -7.27 3.65 21.69
N LEU A 173 -7.20 4.98 21.87
CA LEU A 173 -6.08 5.78 21.37
C LEU A 173 -4.73 5.34 21.96
N THR A 174 -4.73 4.76 23.17
CA THR A 174 -3.52 4.22 23.81
C THR A 174 -3.02 2.92 23.16
N PHE A 175 -3.90 2.20 22.47
CA PHE A 175 -3.60 0.95 21.77
C PHE A 175 -3.33 1.14 20.28
N LEU A 176 -3.53 2.34 19.75
CA LEU A 176 -3.27 2.67 18.35
C LEU A 176 -1.75 2.69 18.13
N LYS A 177 -1.22 1.57 17.67
CA LYS A 177 0.14 1.48 17.15
C LYS A 177 0.03 1.50 15.62
N SER A 178 0.69 2.44 15.00
CA SER A 178 0.81 2.46 13.54
C SER A 178 2.10 1.76 13.15
N ASN A 179 1.98 0.67 12.44
CA ASN A 179 3.10 -0.05 11.91
C ASN A 179 3.17 0.19 10.39
N ASP A 180 4.14 1.01 9.98
CA ASP A 180 4.33 1.37 8.57
C ASP A 180 5.31 0.42 7.87
N ASP A 181 5.71 -0.71 8.50
CA ASP A 181 6.59 -1.69 7.89
C ASP A 181 5.83 -2.48 6.80
N ILE A 182 6.26 -2.29 5.56
CA ILE A 182 5.67 -2.97 4.39
C ILE A 182 5.73 -4.50 4.46
N ARG A 183 6.62 -5.06 5.30
CA ARG A 183 6.71 -6.52 5.50
C ARG A 183 5.42 -7.08 6.10
N ASN A 184 4.69 -6.29 6.86
CA ASN A 184 3.42 -6.69 7.47
C ASN A 184 2.24 -6.66 6.50
N LEU A 185 2.39 -6.03 5.33
CA LEU A 185 1.36 -6.07 4.27
C LEU A 185 1.26 -7.44 3.59
N GLN A 186 2.27 -8.30 3.75
CA GLN A 186 2.21 -9.69 3.29
C GLN A 186 1.59 -10.56 4.37
N SER A 187 0.28 -10.81 4.29
CA SER A 187 -0.36 -11.81 5.13
C SER A 187 -0.03 -13.22 4.61
N MET A 188 1.10 -13.77 5.04
CA MET A 188 1.39 -15.19 4.89
C MET A 188 0.66 -15.97 5.97
N ASP A 189 0.09 -17.12 5.61
CA ASP A 189 -0.41 -18.08 6.59
C ASP A 189 0.71 -18.49 7.56
N ALA A 190 0.36 -18.72 8.84
CA ALA A 190 1.34 -19.02 9.88
C ALA A 190 2.20 -20.25 9.54
N THR A 191 1.62 -21.27 8.92
CA THR A 191 2.34 -22.45 8.44
C THR A 191 3.33 -22.12 7.34
N LEU A 192 2.92 -21.35 6.35
CA LEU A 192 3.77 -20.93 5.25
C LEU A 192 4.93 -20.04 5.73
N LYS A 193 4.68 -19.18 6.71
CA LYS A 193 5.70 -18.34 7.34
C LYS A 193 6.75 -19.17 8.09
N GLN A 194 6.33 -20.23 8.77
CA GLN A 194 7.25 -21.15 9.44
C GLN A 194 8.08 -21.95 8.45
N GLU A 195 7.48 -22.45 7.38
CA GLU A 195 8.18 -23.15 6.31
C GLU A 195 9.18 -22.24 5.60
N ASP A 196 8.80 -21.01 5.27
CA ASP A 196 9.69 -20.01 4.67
C ASP A 196 10.88 -19.72 5.59
N GLN A 197 10.64 -19.51 6.88
CA GLN A 197 11.70 -19.33 7.87
C GLN A 197 12.62 -20.54 7.97
N TYR A 198 12.06 -21.75 7.94
CA TYR A 198 12.85 -22.99 7.99
C TYR A 198 13.74 -23.12 6.75
N ILE A 199 13.19 -22.90 5.56
CA ILE A 199 13.94 -22.96 4.30
C ILE A 199 15.04 -21.89 4.28
N ARG A 200 14.72 -20.66 4.68
CA ARG A 200 15.70 -19.55 4.73
C ARG A 200 16.83 -19.85 5.71
N SER A 201 16.52 -20.42 6.88
CA SER A 201 17.53 -20.74 7.88
C SER A 201 18.49 -21.85 7.42
N ARG A 202 18.09 -22.70 6.46
CA ARG A 202 18.87 -23.85 6.02
C ARG A 202 19.58 -23.63 4.67
N PHE A 203 18.95 -22.92 3.75
CA PHE A 203 19.38 -22.85 2.36
C PHE A 203 19.66 -21.44 1.86
N MET A 204 19.10 -20.44 2.49
CA MET A 204 19.30 -19.03 2.12
C MET A 204 19.94 -18.32 3.29
N GLN A 205 21.08 -17.73 3.05
CA GLN A 205 21.53 -16.61 3.87
C GLN A 205 20.41 -15.57 3.81
N GLN A 206 20.05 -14.99 4.97
CA GLN A 206 18.90 -14.09 5.09
C GLN A 206 18.90 -13.06 3.97
N GLN A 207 17.74 -12.90 3.34
CA GLN A 207 17.59 -11.98 2.21
C GLN A 207 17.98 -10.57 2.64
N SER A 208 19.06 -10.08 2.09
CA SER A 208 19.49 -8.71 2.34
C SER A 208 18.43 -7.76 1.79
N SER A 209 18.03 -6.81 2.61
CA SER A 209 17.19 -5.69 2.17
C SER A 209 18.01 -4.41 1.94
N GLU A 210 19.34 -4.50 2.02
CA GLU A 210 20.23 -3.38 1.96
C GLU A 210 21.34 -3.65 0.97
N TYR A 211 21.60 -2.69 0.07
CA TYR A 211 22.54 -2.81 -1.02
C TYR A 211 23.32 -1.52 -1.15
N PHE A 212 24.63 -1.61 -1.47
CA PHE A 212 25.30 -0.50 -2.07
C PHE A 212 25.20 -0.59 -3.60
N VAL A 213 24.87 0.54 -4.22
CA VAL A 213 25.04 0.75 -5.65
C VAL A 213 26.38 1.43 -5.85
N VAL A 214 27.30 0.73 -6.46
CA VAL A 214 28.62 1.26 -6.82
C VAL A 214 28.59 1.68 -8.28
N GLN A 215 29.02 2.90 -8.58
CA GLN A 215 29.09 3.44 -9.93
C GLN A 215 30.53 3.78 -10.30
N GLY A 216 30.88 3.54 -11.57
CA GLY A 216 32.17 3.92 -12.15
C GLY A 216 31.98 4.48 -13.54
N ARG A 217 32.87 5.36 -13.99
CA ARG A 217 32.84 5.89 -15.37
C ARG A 217 33.32 4.86 -16.39
N THR A 218 34.15 3.94 -15.94
CA THR A 218 34.68 2.82 -16.71
C THR A 218 34.56 1.53 -15.93
N PRO A 219 34.51 0.35 -16.55
CA PRO A 219 34.51 -0.92 -15.84
C PRO A 219 35.69 -1.10 -14.87
N ALA A 220 36.87 -0.61 -15.23
CA ALA A 220 38.05 -0.67 -14.35
C ALA A 220 37.92 0.21 -13.12
N GLU A 221 37.36 1.42 -13.27
CA GLU A 221 37.06 2.31 -12.14
C GLU A 221 35.99 1.70 -11.24
N LEU A 222 34.96 1.06 -11.81
CA LEU A 222 33.92 0.35 -11.06
C LEU A 222 34.51 -0.77 -10.19
N GLU A 223 35.38 -1.60 -10.76
CA GLU A 223 36.08 -2.66 -10.02
C GLU A 223 36.95 -2.10 -8.89
N GLN A 224 37.68 -1.04 -9.15
CA GLN A 224 38.51 -0.41 -8.12
C GLN A 224 37.68 0.15 -6.96
N ARG A 225 36.54 0.80 -7.25
CA ARG A 225 35.62 1.32 -6.24
C ARG A 225 34.96 0.23 -5.43
N GLU A 226 34.53 -0.86 -6.10
CA GLU A 226 33.98 -2.03 -5.42
C GLU A 226 35.00 -2.62 -4.44
N GLN A 227 36.24 -2.78 -4.83
CA GLN A 227 37.30 -3.29 -3.96
C GLN A 227 37.58 -2.34 -2.79
N GLN A 228 37.61 -1.03 -3.01
CA GLN A 228 37.76 -0.04 -1.93
C GLN A 228 36.61 -0.11 -0.94
N LEU A 229 35.37 -0.27 -1.42
CA LEU A 229 34.19 -0.45 -0.56
C LEU A 229 34.30 -1.73 0.25
N LEU A 230 34.68 -2.86 -0.37
CA LEU A 230 34.88 -4.16 0.30
C LEU A 230 35.94 -4.06 1.39
N ALA A 231 37.06 -3.36 1.11
CA ALA A 231 38.12 -3.14 2.10
C ALA A 231 37.60 -2.30 3.31
N LYS A 232 36.71 -1.35 3.10
CA LYS A 232 36.06 -0.58 4.19
C LYS A 232 35.01 -1.39 4.94
N LEU A 233 34.31 -2.30 4.28
CA LEU A 233 33.28 -3.16 4.88
C LEU A 233 33.88 -4.31 5.71
N ALA A 234 35.04 -4.82 5.37
CA ALA A 234 35.69 -5.94 6.08
C ALA A 234 35.90 -5.68 7.58
N PRO A 235 36.41 -4.53 8.05
CA PRO A 235 36.55 -4.25 9.49
C PRO A 235 35.19 -4.12 10.18
N LEU A 236 34.15 -3.63 9.47
CA LEU A 236 32.80 -3.52 10.05
C LEU A 236 32.16 -4.89 10.22
N GLN A 237 32.42 -5.81 9.29
CA GLN A 237 32.00 -7.20 9.40
C GLN A 237 32.70 -7.90 10.58
N GLN A 238 34.01 -7.71 10.73
CA GLN A 238 34.76 -8.27 11.86
C GLN A 238 34.30 -7.72 13.22
N ALA A 239 33.86 -6.46 13.23
CA ALA A 239 33.27 -5.81 14.41
C ALA A 239 31.81 -6.22 14.69
N GLY A 240 31.22 -7.14 13.91
CA GLY A 240 29.85 -7.61 14.07
C GLY A 240 28.79 -6.56 13.75
N LYS A 241 29.12 -5.53 12.96
CA LYS A 241 28.16 -4.50 12.54
C LYS A 241 27.29 -4.92 11.35
N LEU A 242 27.71 -5.96 10.64
CA LEU A 242 26.98 -6.67 9.60
C LEU A 242 27.46 -8.12 9.56
N ASP A 243 26.62 -9.05 9.11
CA ASP A 243 26.96 -10.48 9.14
C ASP A 243 27.78 -10.88 7.92
N ALA A 244 27.34 -10.50 6.71
CA ALA A 244 28.04 -10.85 5.50
C ALA A 244 27.88 -9.79 4.39
N VAL A 245 28.81 -9.84 3.44
CA VAL A 245 28.80 -9.02 2.23
C VAL A 245 28.86 -9.97 1.05
N GLN A 246 28.04 -9.72 0.04
CA GLN A 246 28.10 -10.42 -1.25
C GLN A 246 28.30 -9.39 -2.37
N ALA A 247 29.39 -9.57 -3.09
CA ALA A 247 29.78 -8.70 -4.19
C ALA A 247 30.39 -9.53 -5.32
N LEU A 248 30.23 -9.06 -6.55
CA LEU A 248 30.76 -9.77 -7.71
C LEU A 248 32.30 -9.84 -7.69
N GLY A 249 32.95 -8.78 -7.20
CA GLY A 249 34.42 -8.72 -7.05
C GLY A 249 35.02 -9.74 -6.09
N GLN A 250 34.22 -10.39 -5.23
CA GLN A 250 34.68 -11.51 -4.40
C GLN A 250 34.83 -12.81 -5.20
N TRP A 251 34.08 -12.96 -6.30
CA TRP A 251 34.07 -14.15 -7.13
C TRP A 251 34.93 -13.98 -8.38
N ILE A 252 34.98 -12.76 -8.92
CA ILE A 252 35.82 -12.41 -10.09
C ILE A 252 36.84 -11.37 -9.63
N PRO A 253 38.08 -11.76 -9.35
CA PRO A 253 39.14 -10.81 -9.07
C PRO A 253 39.39 -9.88 -10.27
N SER A 254 39.87 -8.68 -10.02
CA SER A 254 40.23 -7.75 -11.12
C SER A 254 41.23 -8.37 -12.09
N LEU A 255 41.26 -7.90 -13.34
CA LEU A 255 42.17 -8.40 -14.34
C LEU A 255 43.65 -8.31 -13.90
N GLU A 256 44.01 -7.27 -13.14
CA GLU A 256 45.35 -7.13 -12.56
C GLU A 256 45.65 -8.18 -11.52
N GLN A 257 44.68 -8.43 -10.64
CA GLN A 257 44.76 -9.44 -9.58
C GLN A 257 44.90 -10.86 -10.22
N GLN A 258 44.13 -11.14 -11.27
CA GLN A 258 44.19 -12.43 -11.97
C GLN A 258 45.59 -12.63 -12.60
N LYS A 259 46.12 -11.62 -13.26
CA LYS A 259 47.52 -11.67 -13.84
C LYS A 259 48.56 -11.86 -12.73
N HIS A 260 48.39 -11.14 -11.61
CA HIS A 260 49.28 -11.30 -10.46
C HIS A 260 49.20 -12.72 -9.89
N ASN A 261 48.00 -13.26 -9.69
CA ASN A 261 47.76 -14.62 -9.19
C ASN A 261 48.37 -15.67 -10.14
N ILE A 262 48.22 -15.52 -11.47
CA ILE A 262 48.84 -16.39 -12.45
C ILE A 262 50.37 -16.35 -12.34
N THR A 263 50.95 -15.17 -12.19
CA THR A 263 52.40 -15.01 -12.00
C THR A 263 52.86 -15.68 -10.71
N MET A 264 52.13 -15.53 -9.62
CA MET A 264 52.42 -16.19 -8.34
C MET A 264 52.35 -17.72 -8.45
N LEU A 265 51.29 -18.25 -9.09
CA LEU A 265 51.14 -19.69 -9.32
C LEU A 265 52.22 -20.28 -10.19
N GLN A 266 52.70 -19.55 -11.20
CA GLN A 266 53.82 -19.97 -12.03
C GLN A 266 55.16 -19.94 -11.31
N ALA A 267 55.33 -19.08 -10.31
CA ALA A 267 56.52 -18.98 -9.50
C ALA A 267 56.66 -20.13 -8.48
N ILE A 268 55.61 -20.96 -8.27
CA ILE A 268 55.69 -22.10 -7.36
C ILE A 268 56.70 -23.13 -7.87
N PRO A 269 57.72 -23.53 -7.07
CA PRO A 269 58.71 -24.49 -7.51
C PRO A 269 58.11 -25.86 -7.81
N GLN A 270 58.52 -26.48 -8.92
CA GLN A 270 58.05 -27.82 -9.31
C GLN A 270 58.09 -28.88 -8.19
N PRO A 271 59.14 -28.97 -7.35
CA PRO A 271 59.15 -29.92 -6.24
C PRO A 271 58.04 -29.74 -5.25
N ALA A 272 57.58 -28.51 -5.01
CA ALA A 272 56.44 -28.22 -4.13
C ALA A 272 55.11 -28.70 -4.76
N LEU A 273 54.95 -28.50 -6.08
CA LEU A 273 53.78 -28.99 -6.81
C LEU A 273 53.71 -30.50 -6.87
N VAL A 274 54.84 -31.17 -7.01
CA VAL A 274 54.92 -32.65 -6.96
C VAL A 274 54.48 -33.18 -5.59
N LYS A 275 54.95 -32.56 -4.50
CA LYS A 275 54.51 -32.91 -3.15
C LYS A 275 53.02 -32.64 -2.95
N TYR A 276 52.51 -31.55 -3.46
CA TYR A 276 51.08 -31.19 -3.41
C TYR A 276 50.22 -32.23 -4.17
N ALA A 277 50.63 -32.58 -5.39
CA ALA A 277 49.95 -33.59 -6.20
C ALA A 277 49.92 -34.96 -5.48
N GLN A 278 51.05 -35.39 -4.92
CA GLN A 278 51.15 -36.63 -4.18
C GLN A 278 50.25 -36.63 -2.93
N ALA A 279 50.23 -35.55 -2.16
CA ALA A 279 49.41 -35.41 -0.99
C ALA A 279 47.88 -35.49 -1.27
N LEU A 280 47.48 -35.01 -2.44
CA LEU A 280 46.07 -35.02 -2.89
C LEU A 280 45.75 -36.22 -3.80
N GLN A 281 46.69 -37.16 -4.01
CA GLN A 281 46.57 -38.31 -4.93
C GLN A 281 46.19 -37.92 -6.35
N LEU A 282 46.68 -36.75 -6.80
CA LEU A 282 46.53 -36.24 -8.19
C LEU A 282 47.66 -36.76 -9.07
N ASN A 283 47.37 -36.85 -10.37
CA ASN A 283 48.40 -37.16 -11.33
C ASN A 283 49.42 -36.00 -11.43
N THR A 284 50.66 -36.26 -11.12
CA THR A 284 51.78 -35.29 -11.08
C THR A 284 51.98 -34.62 -12.45
N ALA A 285 51.86 -35.38 -13.53
CA ALA A 285 52.05 -34.87 -14.90
C ALA A 285 50.96 -33.84 -15.24
N ASP A 286 49.71 -34.09 -14.83
CA ASP A 286 48.60 -33.19 -15.12
C ASP A 286 48.73 -31.85 -14.33
N VAL A 287 49.22 -31.91 -13.10
CA VAL A 287 49.43 -30.71 -12.26
C VAL A 287 50.58 -29.86 -12.83
N LEU A 288 51.66 -30.48 -13.29
CA LEU A 288 52.79 -29.77 -13.93
C LEU A 288 52.37 -29.17 -15.31
N ASN A 289 51.61 -29.92 -16.08
CA ASN A 289 51.08 -29.48 -17.35
C ASN A 289 50.12 -28.30 -17.18
N TRP A 290 49.25 -28.37 -16.17
CA TRP A 290 48.36 -27.26 -15.80
C TRP A 290 49.16 -25.98 -15.48
N GLN A 291 50.23 -26.07 -14.67
CA GLN A 291 51.07 -24.92 -14.36
C GLN A 291 51.72 -24.32 -15.63
N ALA A 292 52.18 -25.15 -16.56
CA ALA A 292 52.80 -24.69 -17.78
C ALA A 292 51.85 -23.88 -18.68
N HIS A 293 50.55 -24.29 -18.72
CA HIS A 293 49.53 -23.67 -19.54
C HIS A 293 48.70 -22.59 -18.82
N LEU A 294 49.07 -22.16 -17.60
CA LEU A 294 48.34 -21.11 -16.86
C LEU A 294 48.32 -19.78 -17.63
N LYS A 295 49.33 -19.45 -18.41
CA LYS A 295 49.36 -18.21 -19.21
C LYS A 295 48.38 -18.21 -20.38
N ASP A 296 48.08 -19.40 -20.91
CA ASP A 296 47.23 -19.60 -22.07
C ASP A 296 45.72 -19.61 -21.68
N GLN A 297 45.44 -19.65 -20.39
CA GLN A 297 44.06 -19.63 -19.90
C GLN A 297 43.43 -18.23 -20.09
N PRO A 298 42.23 -18.15 -20.64
CA PRO A 298 41.53 -16.89 -20.75
C PRO A 298 41.24 -16.32 -19.34
N LEU A 299 41.46 -15.01 -19.19
CA LEU A 299 41.11 -14.33 -17.94
C LEU A 299 39.62 -14.37 -17.76
N LEU A 300 39.19 -14.57 -16.52
CA LEU A 300 37.79 -14.54 -16.15
C LEU A 300 37.21 -13.14 -16.37
N THR A 301 36.18 -13.05 -17.17
CA THR A 301 35.42 -11.83 -17.42
C THR A 301 33.98 -11.99 -16.95
N GLU A 302 33.27 -10.90 -16.86
CA GLU A 302 31.85 -10.89 -16.45
C GLU A 302 30.96 -11.78 -17.33
N ALA A 303 31.41 -12.05 -18.59
CA ALA A 303 30.69 -12.93 -19.52
C ALA A 303 30.50 -14.36 -18.98
N VAL A 304 31.45 -14.85 -18.14
CA VAL A 304 31.36 -16.18 -17.51
C VAL A 304 30.15 -16.26 -16.51
N PHE A 305 29.69 -15.12 -16.00
CA PHE A 305 28.63 -15.06 -15.01
C PHE A 305 27.22 -14.83 -15.58
N LYS A 306 27.05 -14.78 -16.91
CA LYS A 306 25.73 -14.53 -17.51
C LYS A 306 24.65 -15.51 -17.03
N ASP A 307 25.00 -16.76 -16.85
CA ASP A 307 24.08 -17.82 -16.41
C ASP A 307 24.18 -18.12 -14.89
N HIS A 308 25.00 -17.35 -14.18
CA HIS A 308 25.18 -17.54 -12.74
C HIS A 308 24.08 -16.82 -11.93
N PRO A 309 23.59 -17.40 -10.83
CA PRO A 309 22.58 -16.77 -9.98
C PRO A 309 22.94 -15.37 -9.47
N LEU A 310 24.22 -15.04 -9.37
CA LEU A 310 24.70 -13.72 -8.92
C LEU A 310 24.82 -12.70 -10.05
N HIS A 311 24.44 -13.02 -11.27
CA HIS A 311 24.50 -12.08 -12.40
C HIS A 311 23.68 -10.81 -12.14
N PHE A 312 22.61 -10.88 -11.34
CA PHE A 312 21.80 -9.71 -10.98
C PHE A 312 22.58 -8.63 -10.22
N LEU A 313 23.74 -8.95 -9.63
CA LEU A 313 24.61 -7.95 -8.99
C LEU A 313 25.26 -7.01 -10.02
N GLN A 314 25.33 -7.38 -11.28
CA GLN A 314 25.78 -6.52 -12.38
C GLN A 314 24.58 -5.85 -13.03
N MET A 315 24.29 -4.60 -12.66
CA MET A 315 23.17 -3.84 -13.25
C MET A 315 23.48 -3.31 -14.64
N SER A 316 24.71 -2.83 -14.82
CA SER A 316 25.22 -2.32 -16.11
C SER A 316 26.74 -2.44 -16.14
N PRO A 317 27.40 -2.20 -17.29
CA PRO A 317 28.86 -2.20 -17.35
C PRO A 317 29.54 -1.21 -16.40
N THR A 318 28.80 -0.22 -15.93
CA THR A 318 29.29 0.87 -15.06
C THR A 318 28.61 0.89 -13.68
N GLN A 319 27.78 -0.09 -13.36
CA GLN A 319 27.05 -0.14 -12.08
C GLN A 319 26.96 -1.56 -11.54
N ARG A 320 27.31 -1.74 -10.26
CA ARG A 320 27.19 -3.01 -9.53
C ARG A 320 26.47 -2.84 -8.21
N LEU A 321 25.83 -3.93 -7.77
CA LEU A 321 25.24 -4.04 -6.45
C LEU A 321 26.19 -4.81 -5.53
N VAL A 322 26.36 -4.29 -4.33
CA VAL A 322 27.01 -4.99 -3.21
C VAL A 322 25.94 -5.24 -2.16
N MET A 323 25.59 -6.51 -1.96
CA MET A 323 24.56 -6.91 -0.98
C MET A 323 25.13 -6.95 0.42
N LEU A 324 24.39 -6.37 1.36
CA LEU A 324 24.72 -6.41 2.79
C LEU A 324 23.74 -7.33 3.51
N GLN A 325 24.22 -8.24 4.32
CA GLN A 325 23.38 -9.16 5.07
C GLN A 325 23.35 -8.75 6.54
N ASN A 326 22.15 -8.64 7.10
CA ASN A 326 21.90 -8.32 8.51
C ASN A 326 22.72 -7.14 9.03
N VAL A 327 22.40 -5.95 8.56
CA VAL A 327 23.06 -4.72 9.04
C VAL A 327 22.57 -4.39 10.44
N HIS A 328 23.46 -4.48 11.42
CA HIS A 328 23.19 -4.18 12.84
C HIS A 328 23.44 -2.71 13.18
N ASP A 329 24.41 -2.06 12.53
CA ASP A 329 24.74 -0.65 12.71
C ASP A 329 24.65 0.12 11.40
N VAL A 330 23.43 0.56 11.11
CA VAL A 330 23.12 1.31 9.87
C VAL A 330 23.93 2.60 9.76
N LYS A 331 24.16 3.31 10.88
CA LYS A 331 24.88 4.58 10.86
C LYS A 331 26.34 4.40 10.43
N ALA A 332 26.99 3.34 10.86
CA ALA A 332 28.36 3.02 10.44
C ALA A 332 28.42 2.70 8.94
N ILE A 333 27.39 2.04 8.40
CA ILE A 333 27.31 1.72 6.96
C ILE A 333 27.03 2.99 6.15
N GLN A 334 26.13 3.87 6.59
CA GLN A 334 25.83 5.14 5.91
C GLN A 334 27.05 6.06 5.78
N GLN A 335 28.00 6.00 6.70
CA GLN A 335 29.23 6.80 6.62
C GLN A 335 30.14 6.39 5.44
N LEU A 336 29.88 5.26 4.82
CA LEU A 336 30.60 4.80 3.63
C LEU A 336 30.03 5.35 2.32
N GLU A 337 28.89 6.03 2.36
CA GLU A 337 28.28 6.67 1.21
C GLU A 337 29.16 7.80 0.68
N ASP A 338 29.27 7.85 -0.64
CA ASP A 338 29.88 8.97 -1.37
C ASP A 338 29.08 9.23 -2.66
N ALA A 339 29.57 10.13 -3.51
CA ALA A 339 28.87 10.50 -4.75
C ALA A 339 28.63 9.32 -5.70
N ASP A 340 29.50 8.31 -5.65
CA ASP A 340 29.49 7.15 -6.55
C ASP A 340 29.17 5.83 -5.85
N VAL A 341 28.96 5.84 -4.52
CA VAL A 341 28.60 4.70 -3.69
C VAL A 341 27.38 5.06 -2.85
N GLN A 342 26.21 4.59 -3.24
CA GLN A 342 24.94 4.92 -2.59
C GLN A 342 24.33 3.71 -1.89
N LEU A 343 23.89 3.89 -0.64
CA LEU A 343 23.19 2.87 0.12
C LEU A 343 21.70 2.84 -0.25
N LEU A 344 21.25 1.76 -0.85
CA LEU A 344 19.85 1.49 -1.14
C LEU A 344 19.25 0.64 -0.02
N ARG A 345 18.18 1.12 0.56
CA ARG A 345 17.39 0.44 1.58
C ARG A 345 15.92 0.38 1.16
N PRO A 346 15.55 -0.44 0.16
CA PRO A 346 14.25 -0.39 -0.48
C PRO A 346 13.08 -0.55 0.50
N VAL A 347 13.18 -1.49 1.43
CA VAL A 347 12.15 -1.72 2.46
C VAL A 347 11.97 -0.50 3.36
N HIS A 348 13.05 0.10 3.81
CA HIS A 348 12.99 1.29 4.66
C HIS A 348 12.46 2.51 3.88
N GLN A 349 12.95 2.73 2.65
CA GLN A 349 12.50 3.83 1.80
C GLN A 349 11.00 3.72 1.49
N LEU A 350 10.52 2.52 1.15
CA LEU A 350 9.10 2.26 0.96
C LEU A 350 8.31 2.49 2.24
N SER A 351 8.77 1.98 3.38
CA SER A 351 8.09 2.19 4.67
C SER A 351 7.99 3.68 5.04
N GLU A 352 9.05 4.47 4.80
CA GLU A 352 9.00 5.92 5.01
C GLU A 352 8.06 6.63 4.04
N LEU A 353 7.96 6.18 2.78
CA LEU A 353 6.97 6.68 1.83
C LEU A 353 5.54 6.39 2.30
N PHE A 354 5.27 5.16 2.78
CA PHE A 354 3.97 4.81 3.35
C PHE A 354 3.62 5.69 4.55
N LYS A 355 4.56 5.90 5.46
CA LYS A 355 4.39 6.79 6.61
C LYS A 355 4.08 8.24 6.18
N GLN A 356 4.81 8.78 5.21
CA GLN A 356 4.53 10.11 4.67
C GLN A 356 3.13 10.19 4.08
N HIS A 357 2.72 9.20 3.27
CA HIS A 357 1.38 9.17 2.68
C HIS A 357 0.29 9.01 3.75
N ARG A 358 0.53 8.23 4.79
CA ARG A 358 -0.41 8.11 5.91
C ARG A 358 -0.60 9.44 6.62
N VAL A 359 0.48 10.15 6.95
CA VAL A 359 0.40 11.47 7.58
C VAL A 359 -0.33 12.48 6.68
N GLN A 360 -0.05 12.47 5.38
CA GLN A 360 -0.76 13.30 4.41
C GLN A 360 -2.26 12.97 4.37
N ALA A 361 -2.63 11.68 4.35
CA ALA A 361 -4.02 11.24 4.37
C ALA A 361 -4.76 11.70 5.64
N GLN A 362 -4.08 11.69 6.80
CA GLN A 362 -4.65 12.21 8.06
C GLN A 362 -4.93 13.72 7.97
N TRP A 363 -4.00 14.50 7.44
CA TRP A 363 -4.21 15.95 7.23
C TRP A 363 -5.31 16.24 6.22
N LEU A 364 -5.40 15.46 5.14
CA LEU A 364 -6.48 15.58 4.16
C LEU A 364 -7.85 15.24 4.79
N LEU A 365 -7.92 14.21 5.62
CA LEU A 365 -9.15 13.87 6.36
C LEU A 365 -9.58 15.00 7.29
N LEU A 366 -8.65 15.57 8.05
CA LEU A 366 -8.94 16.69 8.93
C LEU A 366 -9.38 17.93 8.15
N SER A 367 -8.74 18.23 7.01
CA SER A 367 -9.13 19.34 6.14
C SER A 367 -10.52 19.14 5.53
N ALA A 368 -10.85 17.92 5.12
CA ALA A 368 -12.19 17.57 4.61
C ALA A 368 -13.26 17.75 5.69
N LEU A 369 -13.00 17.32 6.93
CA LEU A 369 -13.92 17.53 8.06
C LEU A 369 -14.09 19.02 8.38
N LEU A 370 -13.02 19.78 8.32
CA LEU A 370 -13.09 21.24 8.52
C LEU A 370 -13.91 21.92 7.43
N MET A 371 -13.65 21.58 6.16
CA MET A 371 -14.43 22.11 5.04
C MET A 371 -15.90 21.74 5.14
N LEU A 372 -16.21 20.51 5.53
CA LEU A 372 -17.58 20.06 5.79
C LEU A 372 -18.24 20.90 6.89
N ALA A 373 -17.53 21.11 8.01
CA ALA A 373 -18.04 21.92 9.13
C ALA A 373 -18.31 23.36 8.71
N VAL A 374 -17.39 23.97 7.95
CA VAL A 374 -17.54 25.34 7.42
C VAL A 374 -18.68 25.42 6.43
N GLY A 375 -18.76 24.51 5.48
CA GLY A 375 -19.80 24.46 4.45
C GLY A 375 -21.20 24.29 5.05
N LEU A 376 -21.36 23.32 5.96
CA LEU A 376 -22.64 23.11 6.68
C LEU A 376 -22.98 24.28 7.59
N GLY A 377 -21.97 24.88 8.25
CA GLY A 377 -22.17 26.07 9.07
C GLY A 377 -22.64 27.29 8.28
N ALA A 378 -22.14 27.45 7.04
CA ALA A 378 -22.58 28.51 6.13
C ALA A 378 -24.02 28.30 5.64
N LEU A 379 -24.39 27.04 5.35
CA LEU A 379 -25.72 26.71 4.81
C LEU A 379 -26.81 26.68 5.90
N TYR A 380 -26.52 26.09 7.04
CA TYR A 380 -27.53 25.83 8.10
C TYR A 380 -27.32 26.65 9.37
N GLY A 381 -26.29 27.50 9.40
CA GLY A 381 -25.94 28.34 10.55
C GLY A 381 -25.04 27.64 11.57
N LYS A 382 -24.35 28.44 12.36
CA LYS A 382 -23.30 27.97 13.32
C LYS A 382 -23.78 26.95 14.35
N LYS A 383 -25.05 27.02 14.75
CA LYS A 383 -25.66 26.09 15.75
C LYS A 383 -25.84 24.69 15.21
N SER A 384 -25.84 24.51 13.89
CA SER A 384 -26.04 23.21 13.21
C SER A 384 -24.72 22.45 12.99
N ILE A 385 -23.57 23.09 13.15
CA ILE A 385 -22.25 22.46 12.93
C ILE A 385 -22.09 21.27 13.88
N LEU A 386 -22.26 21.48 15.18
CA LEU A 386 -22.00 20.43 16.17
C LEU A 386 -22.89 19.20 15.97
N PRO A 387 -24.24 19.31 15.83
CA PRO A 387 -25.11 18.14 15.65
C PRO A 387 -24.89 17.41 14.31
N LEU A 388 -24.33 18.06 13.28
CA LEU A 388 -24.07 17.46 11.98
C LEU A 388 -22.67 16.82 11.89
N VAL A 389 -21.65 17.46 12.46
CA VAL A 389 -20.27 16.98 12.41
C VAL A 389 -19.98 15.92 13.50
N LEU A 390 -20.61 16.05 14.66
CA LEU A 390 -20.39 15.13 15.78
C LEU A 390 -20.63 13.66 15.44
N PRO A 391 -21.72 13.25 14.77
CA PRO A 391 -21.93 11.84 14.41
C PRO A 391 -20.86 11.29 13.50
N VAL A 392 -20.40 12.09 12.53
CA VAL A 392 -19.33 11.68 11.58
C VAL A 392 -18.00 11.49 12.32
N SER A 393 -17.64 12.45 13.18
CA SER A 393 -16.42 12.36 13.98
C SER A 393 -16.48 11.18 14.95
N MET A 394 -17.62 10.93 15.59
CA MET A 394 -17.81 9.77 16.47
C MET A 394 -17.73 8.45 15.71
N ALA A 395 -18.31 8.36 14.51
CA ALA A 395 -18.22 7.17 13.67
C ALA A 395 -16.77 6.86 13.29
N LEU A 396 -16.00 7.87 12.85
CA LEU A 396 -14.57 7.72 12.55
C LEU A 396 -13.79 7.25 13.77
N MET A 397 -13.97 7.91 14.92
CA MET A 397 -13.29 7.54 16.17
C MET A 397 -13.65 6.10 16.59
N THR A 398 -14.91 5.71 16.45
CA THR A 398 -15.35 4.35 16.80
C THR A 398 -14.73 3.32 15.87
N THR A 399 -14.59 3.63 14.57
CA THR A 399 -13.92 2.75 13.61
C THR A 399 -12.46 2.54 13.98
N PHE A 400 -11.72 3.62 14.26
CA PHE A 400 -10.34 3.51 14.72
C PHE A 400 -10.21 2.76 16.05
N ALA A 401 -11.17 2.95 16.97
CA ALA A 401 -11.20 2.22 18.23
C ALA A 401 -11.35 0.71 18.02
N ILE A 402 -12.25 0.30 17.13
CA ILE A 402 -12.49 -1.10 16.82
C ILE A 402 -11.25 -1.71 16.14
N GLN A 403 -10.63 -1.00 15.21
CA GLN A 403 -9.40 -1.45 14.54
C GLN A 403 -8.26 -1.65 15.55
N ALA A 404 -8.06 -0.68 16.45
CA ALA A 404 -7.06 -0.80 17.50
C ALA A 404 -7.31 -1.99 18.45
N TRP A 405 -8.59 -2.28 18.75
CA TRP A 405 -8.99 -3.41 19.59
C TRP A 405 -8.82 -4.76 18.91
N LEU A 406 -9.06 -4.82 17.60
CA LEU A 406 -8.88 -6.04 16.79
C LEU A 406 -7.42 -6.30 16.44
N GLY A 407 -6.51 -5.38 16.79
CA GLY A 407 -5.08 -5.50 16.43
C GLY A 407 -4.86 -5.47 14.92
N VAL A 408 -5.77 -4.88 14.17
CA VAL A 408 -5.61 -4.63 12.73
C VAL A 408 -4.75 -3.38 12.62
N GLU A 409 -3.45 -3.62 12.38
CA GLU A 409 -2.46 -2.56 12.19
C GLU A 409 -2.47 -1.98 10.76
#